data_49409a28c02ae468b1eb26c893638473
#
_entry.id   49409a28c02ae468b1eb26c893638473
#
_cell.length_a   1.000
_cell.length_b   1.000
_cell.length_c   1.000
_cell.angle_alpha   90.00
_cell.angle_beta   90.00
_cell.angle_gamma   90.00
#
_symmetry.space_group_name_H-M   'P 1'
#
loop_
_entity.id
_entity.type
_entity.pdbx_description
1 polymer ?
#
loop_
_entity_poly.entity_id
_entity_poly.type
_entity_poly.pdbx_seq_one_letter_code
_entity_poly.pdbx_strand_id
1 'polypeptide(L)'
;NAIFYDTRVLDFDAEVEEVILSDQKRLLVDAFIRYKIIDPLKFYQAVINENGFKARVGGILSGSLRRVLGSDPLEVVLSKNRSGLMEKIQEEIDKEAVNFGVKMIDVRIKRADLPKANSEAIFARMRAEREKEARQFRAEGSEESQIIKSTAEKERTVIIAEASKKAQTIKGEGDGEAVKIYAKGFKK
;
A
#
# COMPACT_ATOMS: atom_id res chain seq x y z
N ASN A 1 -38.32 -29.71 -28.91
CA ASN A 1 -38.34 -28.96 -27.66
C ASN A 1 -37.48 -27.72 -27.80
N ALA A 2 -38.02 -26.53 -27.49
CA ALA A 2 -37.26 -25.29 -27.46
C ALA A 2 -36.75 -25.05 -26.01
N ILE A 3 -35.49 -24.67 -25.89
CA ILE A 3 -34.88 -24.27 -24.61
C ILE A 3 -34.64 -22.77 -24.68
N PHE A 4 -35.06 -22.06 -23.67
CA PHE A 4 -34.92 -20.61 -23.57
C PHE A 4 -33.89 -20.27 -22.51
N TYR A 5 -32.99 -19.34 -22.82
CA TYR A 5 -32.05 -18.78 -21.88
C TYR A 5 -32.30 -17.27 -21.74
N ASP A 6 -32.13 -16.76 -20.54
CA ASP A 6 -32.26 -15.34 -20.28
C ASP A 6 -31.05 -14.58 -20.85
N THR A 7 -31.30 -13.55 -21.65
CA THR A 7 -30.28 -12.71 -22.28
C THR A 7 -29.96 -11.45 -21.45
N ARG A 8 -30.62 -11.26 -20.31
CA ARG A 8 -30.30 -10.18 -19.36
C ARG A 8 -28.96 -10.45 -18.66
N VAL A 9 -28.48 -9.46 -17.94
CA VAL A 9 -27.37 -9.64 -17.03
C VAL A 9 -27.85 -10.43 -15.83
N LEU A 10 -27.22 -11.57 -15.60
CA LEU A 10 -27.49 -12.47 -14.47
C LEU A 10 -26.40 -12.30 -13.43
N ASP A 11 -26.75 -12.55 -12.18
CA ASP A 11 -25.80 -12.54 -11.05
C ASP A 11 -25.64 -13.95 -10.45
N PHE A 12 -24.47 -14.17 -9.95
CA PHE A 12 -24.09 -15.37 -9.20
C PHE A 12 -23.32 -14.98 -7.96
N ASP A 13 -23.91 -15.26 -6.81
CA ASP A 13 -23.26 -15.15 -5.51
C ASP A 13 -22.50 -16.45 -5.22
N ALA A 14 -21.19 -16.36 -5.07
CA ALA A 14 -20.36 -17.50 -4.71
C ALA A 14 -20.46 -17.78 -3.20
N GLU A 15 -20.16 -19.01 -2.83
CA GLU A 15 -19.96 -19.35 -1.42
C GLU A 15 -18.73 -18.63 -0.87
N VAL A 16 -18.75 -18.36 0.44
CA VAL A 16 -17.62 -17.73 1.12
C VAL A 16 -16.41 -18.63 1.04
N GLU A 17 -15.34 -18.13 0.47
CA GLU A 17 -14.10 -18.87 0.26
C GLU A 17 -13.01 -18.44 1.27
N GLU A 18 -12.29 -19.41 1.83
CA GLU A 18 -11.12 -19.14 2.67
C GLU A 18 -9.86 -19.09 1.79
N VAL A 19 -9.20 -17.94 1.76
CA VAL A 19 -7.97 -17.70 1.00
C VAL A 19 -6.82 -17.46 1.96
N ILE A 20 -5.68 -18.12 1.73
CA ILE A 20 -4.43 -17.89 2.45
C ILE A 20 -3.60 -16.88 1.65
N LEU A 21 -3.27 -15.76 2.25
CA LEU A 21 -2.49 -14.68 1.65
C LEU A 21 -0.98 -14.97 1.74
N SER A 22 -0.17 -14.17 1.03
CA SER A 22 1.30 -14.32 1.03
C SER A 22 1.93 -14.16 2.43
N ASP A 23 1.31 -13.37 3.29
CA ASP A 23 1.71 -13.17 4.69
C ASP A 23 1.12 -14.22 5.65
N GLN A 24 0.63 -15.35 5.12
CA GLN A 24 0.05 -16.49 5.83
C GLN A 24 -1.21 -16.16 6.66
N LYS A 25 -1.81 -15.02 6.43
CA LYS A 25 -3.10 -14.68 7.04
C LYS A 25 -4.23 -15.32 6.24
N ARG A 26 -5.24 -15.80 6.94
CA ARG A 26 -6.46 -16.38 6.35
C ARG A 26 -7.49 -15.28 6.17
N LEU A 27 -8.09 -15.21 5.00
CA LEU A 27 -9.11 -14.25 4.64
C LEU A 27 -10.37 -14.99 4.16
N LEU A 28 -11.51 -14.67 4.75
CA LEU A 28 -12.82 -15.12 4.27
C LEU A 28 -13.32 -14.12 3.22
N VAL A 29 -13.44 -14.60 1.99
CA VAL A 29 -13.79 -13.77 0.84
C VAL A 29 -15.19 -14.15 0.37
N ASP A 30 -16.07 -13.16 0.34
CA ASP A 30 -17.41 -13.25 -0.25
C ASP A 30 -17.38 -12.47 -1.57
N ALA A 31 -17.64 -13.14 -2.69
CA ALA A 31 -17.52 -12.56 -4.02
C ALA A 31 -18.77 -12.86 -4.86
N PHE A 32 -19.06 -11.96 -5.79
CA PHE A 32 -20.11 -12.15 -6.77
C PHE A 32 -19.64 -11.86 -8.18
N ILE A 33 -20.32 -12.48 -9.13
CA ILE A 33 -20.08 -12.32 -10.56
C ILE A 33 -21.36 -11.84 -11.22
N ARG A 34 -21.23 -10.90 -12.17
CA ARG A 34 -22.27 -10.57 -13.13
C ARG A 34 -21.87 -11.05 -14.50
N TYR A 35 -22.77 -11.77 -15.15
CA TYR A 35 -22.48 -12.37 -16.45
C TYR A 35 -23.68 -12.26 -17.39
N LYS A 36 -23.41 -12.46 -18.67
CA LYS A 36 -24.44 -12.49 -19.72
C LYS A 36 -24.16 -13.65 -20.65
N ILE A 37 -25.18 -14.41 -20.98
CA ILE A 37 -25.12 -15.49 -21.99
C ILE A 37 -25.13 -14.83 -23.36
N ILE A 38 -24.05 -15.03 -24.14
CA ILE A 38 -23.89 -14.46 -25.47
C ILE A 38 -24.05 -15.54 -26.58
N ASP A 39 -23.70 -16.79 -26.28
CA ASP A 39 -23.86 -17.93 -27.21
C ASP A 39 -24.63 -19.06 -26.49
N PRO A 40 -25.98 -19.11 -26.67
CA PRO A 40 -26.80 -20.14 -26.04
C PRO A 40 -26.45 -21.57 -26.46
N LEU A 41 -25.92 -21.77 -27.67
CA LEU A 41 -25.56 -23.10 -28.17
C LEU A 41 -24.33 -23.62 -27.42
N LYS A 42 -23.28 -22.81 -27.33
CA LYS A 42 -22.08 -23.14 -26.55
C LYS A 42 -22.42 -23.34 -25.07
N PHE A 43 -23.30 -22.48 -24.51
CA PHE A 43 -23.74 -22.59 -23.13
C PHE A 43 -24.41 -23.94 -22.89
N TYR A 44 -25.34 -24.33 -23.73
CA TYR A 44 -26.01 -25.64 -23.62
C TYR A 44 -25.03 -26.81 -23.71
N GLN A 45 -24.12 -26.78 -24.70
CA GLN A 45 -23.14 -27.84 -24.92
C GLN A 45 -22.14 -27.98 -23.74
N ALA A 46 -21.76 -26.85 -23.12
CA ALA A 46 -20.76 -26.84 -22.06
C ALA A 46 -21.32 -27.13 -20.67
N VAL A 47 -22.51 -26.58 -20.34
CA VAL A 47 -23.04 -26.58 -18.97
C VAL A 47 -24.51 -27.00 -18.85
N ILE A 48 -25.21 -27.15 -19.96
CA ILE A 48 -26.60 -27.60 -20.09
C ILE A 48 -27.61 -26.60 -19.50
N ASN A 49 -27.37 -26.12 -18.27
CA ASN A 49 -28.27 -25.21 -17.56
C ASN A 49 -27.47 -24.25 -16.64
N GLU A 50 -28.17 -23.28 -16.06
CA GLU A 50 -27.58 -22.27 -15.20
C GLU A 50 -26.96 -22.87 -13.92
N ASN A 51 -27.53 -23.92 -13.35
CA ASN A 51 -26.95 -24.58 -12.16
C ASN A 51 -25.61 -25.25 -12.47
N GLY A 52 -25.52 -25.90 -13.64
CA GLY A 52 -24.26 -26.47 -14.13
C GLY A 52 -23.20 -25.37 -14.36
N PHE A 53 -23.61 -24.23 -14.89
CA PHE A 53 -22.74 -23.06 -15.04
C PHE A 53 -22.28 -22.52 -13.68
N LYS A 54 -23.18 -22.30 -12.74
CA LYS A 54 -22.86 -21.80 -11.38
C LYS A 54 -21.86 -22.70 -10.66
N ALA A 55 -22.00 -24.00 -10.76
CA ALA A 55 -21.04 -24.95 -10.17
C ALA A 55 -19.63 -24.85 -10.80
N ARG A 56 -19.56 -24.71 -12.15
CA ARG A 56 -18.26 -24.60 -12.83
C ARG A 56 -17.60 -23.24 -12.62
N VAL A 57 -18.36 -22.15 -12.77
CA VAL A 57 -17.82 -20.81 -12.60
C VAL A 57 -17.43 -20.53 -11.14
N GLY A 58 -18.14 -21.13 -10.18
CA GLY A 58 -17.77 -21.07 -8.77
C GLY A 58 -16.36 -21.64 -8.54
N GLY A 59 -16.06 -22.82 -9.10
CA GLY A 59 -14.72 -23.41 -9.02
C GLY A 59 -13.64 -22.54 -9.68
N ILE A 60 -13.92 -21.95 -10.84
CA ILE A 60 -13.01 -21.03 -11.53
C ILE A 60 -12.76 -19.78 -10.69
N LEU A 61 -13.82 -19.19 -10.14
CA LEU A 61 -13.72 -18.01 -9.26
C LEU A 61 -12.88 -18.31 -8.03
N SER A 62 -13.15 -19.43 -7.34
CA SER A 62 -12.35 -19.86 -6.16
C SER A 62 -10.88 -20.04 -6.52
N GLY A 63 -10.60 -20.67 -7.66
CA GLY A 63 -9.22 -20.83 -8.15
C GLY A 63 -8.51 -19.52 -8.45
N SER A 64 -9.20 -18.58 -9.11
CA SER A 64 -8.67 -17.26 -9.42
C SER A 64 -8.49 -16.38 -8.17
N LEU A 65 -9.46 -16.42 -7.25
CA LEU A 65 -9.34 -15.73 -5.95
C LEU A 65 -8.12 -16.21 -5.17
N ARG A 66 -7.92 -17.53 -5.03
CA ARG A 66 -6.74 -18.09 -4.34
C ARG A 66 -5.44 -17.71 -5.03
N ARG A 67 -5.38 -17.70 -6.35
CA ARG A 67 -4.17 -17.38 -7.11
C ARG A 67 -3.83 -15.91 -7.01
N VAL A 68 -4.78 -15.03 -7.27
CA VAL A 68 -4.55 -13.59 -7.31
C VAL A 68 -4.38 -13.01 -5.90
N LEU A 69 -5.28 -13.34 -4.97
CA LEU A 69 -5.18 -12.81 -3.60
C LEU A 69 -4.07 -13.48 -2.80
N GLY A 70 -3.79 -14.76 -3.04
CA GLY A 70 -2.72 -15.50 -2.36
C GLY A 70 -1.32 -15.00 -2.68
N SER A 71 -1.12 -14.26 -3.78
CA SER A 71 0.16 -13.66 -4.12
C SER A 71 0.46 -12.36 -3.37
N ASP A 72 -0.55 -11.73 -2.78
CA ASP A 72 -0.45 -10.42 -2.15
C ASP A 72 -0.65 -10.49 -0.62
N PRO A 73 -0.05 -9.56 0.17
CA PRO A 73 -0.29 -9.47 1.61
C PRO A 73 -1.63 -8.81 1.91
N LEU A 74 -2.17 -9.01 3.11
CA LEU A 74 -3.45 -8.46 3.57
C LEU A 74 -3.57 -6.95 3.35
N GLU A 75 -2.49 -6.22 3.54
CA GLU A 75 -2.46 -4.77 3.40
C GLU A 75 -2.80 -4.30 1.99
N VAL A 76 -2.30 -4.99 0.97
CA VAL A 76 -2.60 -4.71 -0.45
C VAL A 76 -4.05 -5.03 -0.77
N VAL A 77 -4.56 -6.16 -0.29
CA VAL A 77 -5.96 -6.59 -0.52
C VAL A 77 -6.96 -5.62 0.11
N LEU A 78 -6.63 -5.00 1.24
CA LEU A 78 -7.48 -4.01 1.92
C LEU A 78 -7.24 -2.57 1.46
N SER A 79 -6.20 -2.32 0.67
CA SER A 79 -5.84 -0.98 0.18
C SER A 79 -6.71 -0.51 -0.99
N LYS A 80 -6.48 0.75 -1.42
CA LYS A 80 -7.08 1.30 -2.64
C LYS A 80 -6.66 0.57 -3.93
N ASN A 81 -5.58 -0.20 -3.91
CA ASN A 81 -5.09 -1.00 -5.05
C ASN A 81 -5.94 -2.25 -5.31
N ARG A 82 -6.97 -2.49 -4.52
CA ARG A 82 -7.93 -3.59 -4.69
C ARG A 82 -8.58 -3.62 -6.09
N SER A 83 -8.76 -2.48 -6.74
CA SER A 83 -9.33 -2.43 -8.10
C SER A 83 -8.49 -3.19 -9.12
N GLY A 84 -7.16 -3.06 -9.06
CA GLY A 84 -6.26 -3.79 -9.96
C GLY A 84 -6.26 -5.31 -9.73
N LEU A 85 -6.49 -5.76 -8.48
CA LEU A 85 -6.67 -7.19 -8.19
C LEU A 85 -7.99 -7.71 -8.77
N MET A 86 -9.06 -6.92 -8.69
CA MET A 86 -10.36 -7.29 -9.28
C MET A 86 -10.30 -7.38 -10.80
N GLU A 87 -9.60 -6.47 -11.45
CA GLU A 87 -9.38 -6.52 -12.90
C GLU A 87 -8.64 -7.81 -13.32
N LYS A 88 -7.58 -8.18 -12.60
CA LYS A 88 -6.86 -9.45 -12.87
C LYS A 88 -7.75 -10.68 -12.70
N ILE A 89 -8.55 -10.71 -11.63
CA ILE A 89 -9.50 -11.82 -11.39
C ILE A 89 -10.53 -11.86 -12.50
N GLN A 90 -11.07 -10.72 -12.90
CA GLN A 90 -12.05 -10.62 -13.98
C GLN A 90 -11.46 -11.11 -15.31
N GLU A 91 -10.25 -10.70 -15.67
CA GLU A 91 -9.57 -11.14 -16.89
C GLU A 91 -9.32 -12.65 -16.92
N GLU A 92 -8.92 -13.24 -15.80
CA GLU A 92 -8.73 -14.69 -15.70
C GLU A 92 -10.04 -15.45 -15.90
N ILE A 93 -11.11 -15.00 -15.22
CA ILE A 93 -12.41 -15.65 -15.33
C ILE A 93 -13.01 -15.45 -16.71
N ASP A 94 -12.82 -14.28 -17.34
CA ASP A 94 -13.37 -13.99 -18.67
C ASP A 94 -12.74 -14.91 -19.74
N LYS A 95 -11.45 -15.21 -19.64
CA LYS A 95 -10.77 -16.16 -20.53
C LYS A 95 -11.40 -17.55 -20.51
N GLU A 96 -11.78 -18.01 -19.32
CA GLU A 96 -12.45 -19.31 -19.16
C GLU A 96 -13.93 -19.25 -19.55
N ALA A 97 -14.60 -18.13 -19.28
CA ALA A 97 -16.02 -17.92 -19.53
C ALA A 97 -16.40 -17.97 -21.02
N VAL A 98 -15.50 -17.56 -21.89
CA VAL A 98 -15.68 -17.64 -23.36
C VAL A 98 -15.93 -19.07 -23.81
N ASN A 99 -15.34 -20.07 -23.14
CA ASN A 99 -15.54 -21.49 -23.45
C ASN A 99 -16.96 -21.96 -23.14
N PHE A 100 -17.68 -21.25 -22.28
CA PHE A 100 -19.07 -21.50 -21.93
C PHE A 100 -20.07 -20.66 -22.72
N GLY A 101 -19.62 -19.84 -23.66
CA GLY A 101 -20.50 -18.91 -24.41
C GLY A 101 -21.05 -17.77 -23.55
N VAL A 102 -20.32 -17.39 -22.48
CA VAL A 102 -20.69 -16.38 -21.50
C VAL A 102 -19.67 -15.26 -21.49
N LYS A 103 -20.15 -14.03 -21.31
CA LYS A 103 -19.29 -12.85 -21.10
C LYS A 103 -19.41 -12.40 -19.65
N MET A 104 -18.27 -12.23 -18.99
CA MET A 104 -18.21 -11.60 -17.68
C MET A 104 -18.41 -10.09 -17.81
N ILE A 105 -19.31 -9.54 -17.02
CA ILE A 105 -19.59 -8.11 -17.00
C ILE A 105 -18.87 -7.45 -15.83
N ASP A 106 -18.88 -8.11 -14.66
CA ASP A 106 -18.28 -7.56 -13.44
C ASP A 106 -17.96 -8.70 -12.46
N VAL A 107 -16.84 -8.58 -11.76
CA VAL A 107 -16.44 -9.50 -10.69
C VAL A 107 -16.03 -8.65 -9.49
N ARG A 108 -16.70 -8.84 -8.36
CA ARG A 108 -16.39 -8.06 -7.15
C ARG A 108 -16.40 -8.90 -5.90
N ILE A 109 -15.52 -8.53 -4.99
CA ILE A 109 -15.55 -9.00 -3.60
C ILE A 109 -16.53 -8.11 -2.82
N LYS A 110 -17.58 -8.70 -2.27
CA LYS A 110 -18.53 -8.03 -1.36
C LYS A 110 -17.88 -7.76 -0.01
N ARG A 111 -17.24 -8.79 0.54
CA ARG A 111 -16.67 -8.78 1.86
C ARG A 111 -15.35 -9.55 1.89
N ALA A 112 -14.43 -9.07 2.68
CA ALA A 112 -13.15 -9.70 2.95
C ALA A 112 -12.88 -9.55 4.45
N ASP A 113 -13.13 -10.60 5.21
CA ASP A 113 -13.06 -10.61 6.67
C ASP A 113 -11.99 -11.60 7.16
N LEU A 114 -11.42 -11.29 8.31
CA LEU A 114 -10.59 -12.25 9.03
C LEU A 114 -11.47 -13.24 9.81
N PRO A 115 -11.12 -14.54 9.90
CA PRO A 115 -11.82 -15.50 10.74
C PRO A 115 -11.93 -15.00 12.18
N LYS A 116 -13.13 -15.02 12.76
CA LYS A 116 -13.41 -14.49 14.11
C LYS A 116 -12.51 -15.06 15.21
N ALA A 117 -12.14 -16.32 15.10
CA ALA A 117 -11.34 -17.00 16.12
C ALA A 117 -9.94 -16.40 16.35
N ASN A 118 -9.37 -15.70 15.35
CA ASN A 118 -8.00 -15.19 15.40
C ASN A 118 -7.92 -13.67 15.20
N SER A 119 -9.04 -13.02 14.92
CA SER A 119 -9.06 -11.59 14.53
C SER A 119 -8.49 -10.66 15.58
N GLU A 120 -8.81 -10.86 16.87
CA GLU A 120 -8.31 -10.02 17.96
C GLU A 120 -6.79 -10.11 18.13
N ALA A 121 -6.24 -11.33 18.08
CA ALA A 121 -4.80 -11.55 18.18
C ALA A 121 -4.04 -10.94 16.98
N ILE A 122 -4.60 -11.08 15.77
CA ILE A 122 -4.03 -10.48 14.57
C ILE A 122 -4.07 -8.96 14.65
N PHE A 123 -5.20 -8.36 15.05
CA PHE A 123 -5.30 -6.90 15.22
C PHE A 123 -4.40 -6.36 16.33
N ALA A 124 -4.24 -7.10 17.44
CA ALA A 124 -3.30 -6.74 18.50
C ALA A 124 -1.85 -6.73 17.98
N ARG A 125 -1.47 -7.75 17.23
CA ARG A 125 -0.15 -7.83 16.60
C ARG A 125 0.08 -6.70 15.59
N MET A 126 -0.88 -6.43 14.71
CA MET A 126 -0.78 -5.33 13.73
C MET A 126 -0.62 -3.97 14.43
N ARG A 127 -1.37 -3.74 15.51
CA ARG A 127 -1.23 -2.51 16.30
C ARG A 127 0.17 -2.40 16.91
N ALA A 128 0.69 -3.48 17.48
CA ALA A 128 2.03 -3.51 18.07
C ALA A 128 3.14 -3.27 17.01
N GLU A 129 3.00 -3.84 15.82
CA GLU A 129 3.91 -3.61 14.70
C GLU A 129 3.89 -2.15 14.24
N ARG A 130 2.71 -1.56 14.04
CA ARG A 130 2.57 -0.14 13.67
C ARG A 130 3.09 0.81 14.75
N GLU A 131 2.90 0.48 16.00
CA GLU A 131 3.44 1.27 17.10
C GLU A 131 4.97 1.17 17.18
N LYS A 132 5.54 0.00 16.88
CA LYS A 132 6.99 -0.18 16.75
C LYS A 132 7.56 0.67 15.62
N GLU A 133 6.98 0.61 14.41
CA GLU A 133 7.36 1.46 13.28
C GLU A 133 7.30 2.95 13.63
N ALA A 134 6.19 3.38 14.23
CA ALA A 134 6.01 4.78 14.62
C ALA A 134 7.05 5.23 15.66
N ARG A 135 7.42 4.36 16.61
CA ARG A 135 8.53 4.64 17.56
C ARG A 135 9.86 4.75 16.85
N GLN A 136 10.12 3.87 15.89
CA GLN A 136 11.37 3.91 15.12
C GLN A 136 11.50 5.21 14.32
N PHE A 137 10.48 5.60 13.56
CA PHE A 137 10.50 6.86 12.81
C PHE A 137 10.62 8.10 13.71
N ARG A 138 10.00 8.08 14.90
CA ARG A 138 10.18 9.18 15.85
C ARG A 138 11.59 9.23 16.40
N ALA A 139 12.22 8.08 16.67
CA ALA A 139 13.60 8.02 17.14
C ALA A 139 14.57 8.52 16.07
N GLU A 140 14.43 8.07 14.82
CA GLU A 140 15.22 8.53 13.68
C GLU A 140 15.07 10.04 13.46
N GLY A 141 13.83 10.55 13.47
CA GLY A 141 13.58 11.99 13.34
C GLY A 141 14.15 12.82 14.52
N SER A 142 14.14 12.26 15.73
CA SER A 142 14.77 12.89 16.89
C SER A 142 16.28 12.94 16.77
N GLU A 143 16.91 11.86 16.33
CA GLU A 143 18.34 11.79 16.08
C GLU A 143 18.77 12.80 15.00
N GLU A 144 18.08 12.82 13.86
CA GLU A 144 18.37 13.75 12.77
C GLU A 144 18.20 15.21 13.24
N SER A 145 17.13 15.51 13.99
CA SER A 145 16.92 16.83 14.59
C SER A 145 18.07 17.23 15.52
N GLN A 146 18.57 16.30 16.32
CA GLN A 146 19.68 16.57 17.23
C GLN A 146 21.00 16.83 16.48
N ILE A 147 21.26 16.07 15.41
CA ILE A 147 22.43 16.27 14.55
C ILE A 147 22.38 17.64 13.90
N ILE A 148 21.25 18.02 13.32
CA ILE A 148 21.07 19.33 12.67
C ILE A 148 21.28 20.47 13.70
N LYS A 149 20.66 20.38 14.89
CA LYS A 149 20.80 21.39 15.93
C LYS A 149 22.25 21.50 16.42
N SER A 150 22.91 20.38 16.67
CA SER A 150 24.30 20.37 17.12
C SER A 150 25.27 20.93 16.08
N THR A 151 25.03 20.64 14.81
CA THR A 151 25.82 21.18 13.70
C THR A 151 25.65 22.70 13.58
N ALA A 152 24.41 23.18 13.62
CA ALA A 152 24.11 24.61 13.56
C ALA A 152 24.67 25.36 14.76
N GLU A 153 24.61 24.83 15.96
CA GLU A 153 25.20 25.42 17.17
C GLU A 153 26.74 25.49 17.09
N LYS A 154 27.38 24.45 16.56
CA LYS A 154 28.81 24.44 16.27
C LYS A 154 29.18 25.53 15.27
N GLU A 155 28.49 25.59 14.15
CA GLU A 155 28.74 26.61 13.12
C GLU A 155 28.55 28.04 13.66
N ARG A 156 27.46 28.26 14.40
CA ARG A 156 27.20 29.54 15.09
C ARG A 156 28.38 29.90 16.01
N THR A 157 28.86 28.95 16.82
CA THR A 157 29.96 29.17 17.74
C THR A 157 31.24 29.53 17.02
N VAL A 158 31.55 28.84 15.91
CA VAL A 158 32.73 29.13 15.08
C VAL A 158 32.65 30.53 14.47
N ILE A 159 31.49 30.89 13.88
CA ILE A 159 31.29 32.21 13.25
C ILE A 159 31.49 33.33 14.27
N ILE A 160 30.91 33.18 15.48
CA ILE A 160 31.04 34.19 16.55
C ILE A 160 32.50 34.29 17.01
N ALA A 161 33.19 33.15 17.18
CA ALA A 161 34.59 33.16 17.61
C ALA A 161 35.51 33.79 16.56
N GLU A 162 35.31 33.50 15.27
CA GLU A 162 36.07 34.12 14.18
C GLU A 162 35.79 35.64 14.09
N ALA A 163 34.55 36.05 14.20
CA ALA A 163 34.20 37.48 14.21
C ALA A 163 34.83 38.21 15.41
N SER A 164 34.81 37.61 16.62
CA SER A 164 35.44 38.15 17.80
C SER A 164 36.97 38.24 17.63
N LYS A 165 37.58 37.23 17.07
CA LYS A 165 39.02 37.22 16.75
C LYS A 165 39.39 38.38 15.81
N LYS A 166 38.62 38.54 14.71
CA LYS A 166 38.82 39.61 13.72
C LYS A 166 38.67 40.98 14.38
N ALA A 167 37.65 41.16 15.20
CA ALA A 167 37.41 42.42 15.90
C ALA A 167 38.58 42.79 16.87
N GLN A 168 39.06 41.80 17.61
CA GLN A 168 40.21 42.01 18.50
C GLN A 168 41.51 42.31 17.73
N THR A 169 41.73 41.65 16.60
CA THR A 169 42.89 41.93 15.74
C THR A 169 42.84 43.35 15.20
N ILE A 170 41.74 43.78 14.64
CA ILE A 170 41.57 45.14 14.09
C ILE A 170 41.73 46.18 15.23
N LYS A 171 41.14 45.92 16.38
CA LYS A 171 41.30 46.81 17.55
C LYS A 171 42.78 46.89 18.00
N GLY A 172 43.46 45.77 18.10
CA GLY A 172 44.89 45.74 18.44
C GLY A 172 45.79 46.43 17.44
N GLU A 173 45.49 46.30 16.16
CA GLU A 173 46.22 47.01 15.06
C GLU A 173 45.98 48.52 15.18
N GLY A 174 44.71 48.95 15.40
CA GLY A 174 44.35 50.37 15.58
C GLY A 174 45.01 50.97 16.81
N ASP A 175 44.96 50.27 17.96
CA ASP A 175 45.62 50.70 19.19
C ASP A 175 47.14 50.80 18.98
N GLY A 176 47.76 49.85 18.29
CA GLY A 176 49.18 49.83 17.97
C GLY A 176 49.58 51.02 17.05
N GLU A 177 48.76 51.32 16.02
CA GLU A 177 48.98 52.49 15.17
C GLU A 177 48.85 53.82 15.94
N ALA A 178 47.83 53.93 16.79
CA ALA A 178 47.63 55.11 17.63
C ALA A 178 48.85 55.36 18.53
N VAL A 179 49.36 54.34 19.19
CA VAL A 179 50.59 54.44 20.02
C VAL A 179 51.79 54.87 19.19
N LYS A 180 51.98 54.34 17.96
CA LYS A 180 53.03 54.74 17.05
C LYS A 180 52.97 56.20 16.65
N ILE A 181 51.78 56.72 16.38
CA ILE A 181 51.54 58.12 16.03
C ILE A 181 51.88 59.05 17.19
N TYR A 182 51.40 58.71 18.40
CA TYR A 182 51.75 59.45 19.61
C TYR A 182 53.23 59.46 19.86
N ALA A 183 53.89 58.29 19.77
CA ALA A 183 55.34 58.21 20.00
C ALA A 183 56.18 59.06 19.00
N LYS A 184 55.70 59.17 17.73
CA LYS A 184 56.34 60.06 16.75
C LYS A 184 56.12 61.52 17.06
N GLY A 185 54.96 61.91 17.59
CA GLY A 185 54.66 63.30 17.97
C GLY A 185 55.47 63.81 19.16
N PHE A 186 55.89 62.93 20.08
CA PHE A 186 56.70 63.28 21.26
C PHE A 186 58.24 63.19 21.00
N LYS A 187 58.69 62.76 19.82
CA LYS A 187 60.09 62.85 19.43
C LYS A 187 60.37 64.20 18.72
N LYS A 188 60.35 65.27 19.46
CA LYS A 188 60.98 66.55 19.12
C LYS A 188 62.06 66.82 20.13
#